data_39560eba28aa4e59212a0f1c0b10c6ea
#
_entry.id   39560eba28aa4e59212a0f1c0b10c6ea
#
_cell.length_a   1.000
_cell.length_b   1.000
_cell.length_c   1.000
_cell.angle_alpha   90.00
_cell.angle_beta   90.00
_cell.angle_gamma   90.00
#
_symmetry.space_group_name_H-M   'P 1'
#
loop_
_entity.id
_entity.type
_entity.pdbx_description
1 polymer ?
#
loop_
_entity_poly.entity_id
_entity_poly.type
_entity_poly.pdbx_seq_one_letter_code
_entity_poly.pdbx_strand_id
1 'polypeptide(L)'
;MSVSGGASREVTGYPGGGVLIKCKYERSYTSNKKHFCKSSWTNCPDQIKTGVSNEWKNTGRFSLFDNSSAAEFWVLIREITVEDSGTYQCVVDIEWNKDLYTPVELKIQEDLDQEKSITLNSHVGGSVNISCKYPQSSSSKPRFLCRRVGSADCNYKASVKESRRWIKEGKFSLYDDRARQTFTVSINNMTNEDSGEYWCGAESDWESDHGYKVYITQIKLTVTAPVEMTPLNIMPTSPKEDDSIYQGIDEQQQGPTDLTFYCTTTLP
;
A
#
# COMPACT_ATOMS: atom_id res chain seq x y z
N MET A 1 -38.95 26.24 0.02
CA MET A 1 -37.58 26.10 0.52
C MET A 1 -36.99 24.85 -0.09
N SER A 2 -36.23 25.02 -1.17
CA SER A 2 -35.64 23.91 -1.89
C SER A 2 -34.50 23.33 -1.05
N VAL A 3 -34.68 22.13 -0.54
CA VAL A 3 -33.57 21.30 -0.08
C VAL A 3 -32.84 20.93 -1.36
N SER A 4 -31.69 21.57 -1.61
CA SER A 4 -30.78 21.12 -2.67
C SER A 4 -30.28 19.74 -2.25
N GLY A 5 -30.94 18.71 -2.73
CA GLY A 5 -30.43 17.35 -2.69
C GLY A 5 -29.17 17.30 -3.54
N GLY A 6 -28.02 17.63 -2.98
CA GLY A 6 -26.75 17.37 -3.61
C GLY A 6 -26.67 15.88 -3.91
N ALA A 7 -26.37 15.54 -5.15
CA ALA A 7 -26.18 14.15 -5.55
C ALA A 7 -25.20 13.50 -4.59
N SER A 8 -25.60 12.36 -4.01
CA SER A 8 -24.72 11.57 -3.14
C SER A 8 -23.49 11.17 -3.95
N ARG A 9 -22.30 11.46 -3.40
CA ARG A 9 -21.03 11.08 -3.99
C ARG A 9 -20.74 9.61 -3.71
N GLU A 10 -20.52 8.81 -4.74
CA GLU A 10 -20.11 7.40 -4.59
C GLU A 10 -18.59 7.28 -4.44
N VAL A 11 -18.16 6.58 -3.41
CA VAL A 11 -16.79 6.20 -3.13
C VAL A 11 -16.68 4.68 -3.17
N THR A 12 -15.85 4.15 -4.05
CA THR A 12 -15.64 2.70 -4.15
C THR A 12 -14.37 2.30 -3.42
N GLY A 13 -14.46 1.27 -2.59
CA GLY A 13 -13.34 0.63 -1.90
C GLY A 13 -13.31 -0.88 -2.08
N TYR A 14 -12.27 -1.54 -1.58
CA TYR A 14 -12.07 -3.00 -1.70
C TYR A 14 -11.71 -3.60 -0.35
N PRO A 15 -12.22 -4.81 -0.01
CA PRO A 15 -12.00 -5.42 1.30
C PRO A 15 -10.51 -5.59 1.66
N GLY A 16 -10.17 -5.26 2.90
CA GLY A 16 -8.79 -5.30 3.41
C GLY A 16 -7.97 -4.06 3.07
N GLY A 17 -8.42 -3.24 2.13
CA GLY A 17 -7.80 -1.96 1.77
C GLY A 17 -8.28 -0.80 2.64
N GLY A 18 -8.26 0.40 2.07
CA GLY A 18 -8.74 1.61 2.72
C GLY A 18 -9.24 2.64 1.74
N VAL A 19 -9.92 3.64 2.25
CA VAL A 19 -10.36 4.82 1.50
C VAL A 19 -10.03 6.10 2.26
N LEU A 20 -9.52 7.10 1.55
CA LEU A 20 -9.32 8.45 2.06
C LEU A 20 -10.31 9.36 1.34
N ILE A 21 -11.25 9.93 2.08
CA ILE A 21 -12.37 10.71 1.59
C ILE A 21 -12.10 12.19 1.90
N LYS A 22 -12.21 13.06 0.89
CA LYS A 22 -12.12 14.50 1.06
C LYS A 22 -13.52 15.08 1.29
N CYS A 23 -13.69 15.89 2.33
CA CYS A 23 -14.92 16.59 2.68
C CYS A 23 -14.66 18.09 2.68
N LYS A 24 -15.18 18.81 1.69
CA LYS A 24 -15.06 20.26 1.58
C LYS A 24 -16.09 20.98 2.45
N TYR A 25 -15.70 22.13 3.00
CA TYR A 25 -16.59 23.03 3.72
C TYR A 25 -16.28 24.50 3.42
N GLU A 26 -17.18 25.40 3.77
CA GLU A 26 -16.95 26.82 3.60
C GLU A 26 -15.95 27.37 4.63
N ARG A 27 -15.10 28.31 4.21
CA ARG A 27 -14.04 28.89 5.07
C ARG A 27 -14.53 29.51 6.36
N SER A 28 -15.80 29.93 6.41
CA SER A 28 -16.48 30.45 7.64
C SER A 28 -16.54 29.40 8.75
N TYR A 29 -16.40 28.11 8.43
CA TYR A 29 -16.52 27.00 9.40
C TYR A 29 -15.17 26.35 9.76
N THR A 30 -14.05 27.04 9.57
CA THR A 30 -12.72 26.50 9.90
C THR A 30 -12.55 26.19 11.39
N SER A 31 -13.17 26.98 12.28
CA SER A 31 -13.12 26.76 13.73
C SER A 31 -14.15 25.76 14.27
N ASN A 32 -15.12 25.36 13.44
CA ASN A 32 -16.15 24.42 13.84
C ASN A 32 -15.60 22.99 13.92
N LYS A 33 -16.18 22.18 14.80
CA LYS A 33 -15.87 20.75 14.88
C LYS A 33 -16.30 20.05 13.61
N LYS A 34 -15.49 19.07 13.19
CA LYS A 34 -15.77 18.22 12.04
C LYS A 34 -15.98 16.80 12.51
N HIS A 35 -16.95 16.12 11.95
CA HIS A 35 -17.15 14.71 12.24
C HIS A 35 -17.64 13.94 11.01
N PHE A 36 -17.50 12.63 11.10
CA PHE A 36 -17.92 11.68 10.09
C PHE A 36 -18.78 10.62 10.76
N CYS A 37 -19.99 10.43 10.27
CA CYS A 37 -20.94 9.50 10.86
C CYS A 37 -21.54 8.56 9.81
N LYS A 38 -21.96 7.38 10.22
CA LYS A 38 -22.64 6.41 9.36
C LYS A 38 -24.16 6.58 9.53
N SER A 39 -24.85 6.99 8.46
CA SER A 39 -26.29 7.21 8.48
C SER A 39 -27.07 5.92 8.72
N SER A 40 -28.05 5.99 9.58
CA SER A 40 -29.11 5.01 9.73
C SER A 40 -30.48 5.68 9.52
N TRP A 41 -31.55 4.92 9.57
CA TRP A 41 -32.92 5.42 9.39
C TRP A 41 -33.31 6.54 10.38
N THR A 42 -32.73 6.56 11.58
CA THR A 42 -33.12 7.45 12.67
C THR A 42 -32.02 8.34 13.18
N ASN A 43 -30.74 8.02 12.92
CA ASN A 43 -29.61 8.75 13.48
C ASN A 43 -28.36 8.63 12.58
N CYS A 44 -27.32 9.36 12.96
CA CYS A 44 -25.98 9.29 12.33
C CYS A 44 -24.92 9.18 13.42
N PRO A 45 -24.68 7.97 13.96
CA PRO A 45 -23.67 7.80 14.99
C PRO A 45 -22.27 8.12 14.50
N ASP A 46 -21.56 8.95 15.25
CA ASP A 46 -20.21 9.36 14.94
C ASP A 46 -19.27 8.16 14.86
N GLN A 47 -18.53 8.05 13.77
CA GLN A 47 -17.40 7.14 13.62
C GLN A 47 -16.11 7.81 14.11
N ILE A 48 -15.99 9.10 13.85
CA ILE A 48 -14.88 9.93 14.31
C ILE A 48 -15.28 11.41 14.32
N LYS A 49 -14.74 12.17 15.29
CA LYS A 49 -14.97 13.61 15.47
C LYS A 49 -13.68 14.30 15.90
N THR A 50 -13.42 15.51 15.38
CA THR A 50 -12.31 16.37 15.83
C THR A 50 -12.76 17.79 16.09
N GLY A 51 -12.16 18.43 17.08
CA GLY A 51 -12.23 19.88 17.34
C GLY A 51 -10.88 20.56 17.16
N VAL A 52 -9.87 19.84 16.66
CA VAL A 52 -8.50 20.33 16.44
C VAL A 52 -8.21 20.28 14.94
N SER A 53 -7.69 21.40 14.40
CA SER A 53 -7.29 21.49 12.99
C SER A 53 -5.82 21.19 12.82
N ASN A 54 -5.45 20.71 11.60
CA ASN A 54 -4.09 20.43 11.14
C ASN A 54 -3.37 19.33 11.95
N GLU A 55 -4.12 18.46 12.58
CA GLU A 55 -3.63 17.30 13.31
C GLU A 55 -4.49 16.07 13.03
N TRP A 56 -3.85 14.90 12.87
CA TRP A 56 -4.55 13.64 12.73
C TRP A 56 -5.13 13.15 14.05
N LYS A 57 -6.42 12.92 14.09
CA LYS A 57 -7.10 12.18 15.14
C LYS A 57 -7.41 10.77 14.68
N ASN A 58 -7.22 9.81 15.58
CA ASN A 58 -7.45 8.39 15.29
C ASN A 58 -8.45 7.80 16.26
N THR A 59 -9.39 7.00 15.74
CA THR A 59 -10.38 6.25 16.53
C THR A 59 -10.63 4.91 15.82
N GLY A 60 -10.10 3.81 16.36
CA GLY A 60 -10.16 2.51 15.72
C GLY A 60 -9.61 2.51 14.30
N ARG A 61 -10.43 2.10 13.33
CA ARG A 61 -10.07 2.08 11.91
C ARG A 61 -10.18 3.44 11.21
N PHE A 62 -10.72 4.45 11.88
CA PHE A 62 -10.94 5.78 11.34
C PHE A 62 -9.83 6.74 11.75
N SER A 63 -9.44 7.62 10.82
CA SER A 63 -8.60 8.78 11.10
C SER A 63 -9.20 10.00 10.42
N LEU A 64 -9.14 11.16 11.08
CA LEU A 64 -9.65 12.41 10.57
C LEU A 64 -8.57 13.51 10.69
N PHE A 65 -8.39 14.27 9.63
CA PHE A 65 -7.50 15.42 9.56
C PHE A 65 -8.29 16.62 9.03
N ASP A 66 -8.37 17.70 9.82
CA ASP A 66 -9.01 18.95 9.39
C ASP A 66 -7.94 19.90 8.83
N ASN A 67 -7.88 20.02 7.51
CA ASN A 67 -7.01 20.96 6.81
C ASN A 67 -7.67 22.34 6.74
N SER A 68 -7.50 23.13 7.79
CA SER A 68 -8.15 24.44 7.91
C SER A 68 -7.69 25.44 6.84
N SER A 69 -6.46 25.33 6.34
CA SER A 69 -5.92 26.20 5.29
C SER A 69 -6.61 25.98 3.94
N ALA A 70 -6.99 24.75 3.63
CA ALA A 70 -7.71 24.40 2.41
C ALA A 70 -9.26 24.41 2.59
N ALA A 71 -9.77 24.57 3.81
CA ALA A 71 -11.17 24.44 4.18
C ALA A 71 -11.76 23.09 3.74
N GLU A 72 -11.05 22.01 4.09
CA GLU A 72 -11.47 20.64 3.84
C GLU A 72 -10.99 19.73 4.98
N PHE A 73 -11.73 18.67 5.26
CA PHE A 73 -11.22 17.62 6.12
C PHE A 73 -11.19 16.29 5.41
N TRP A 74 -10.25 15.43 5.83
CA TRP A 74 -10.02 14.13 5.24
C TRP A 74 -10.37 13.05 6.24
N VAL A 75 -11.05 12.02 5.75
CA VAL A 75 -11.39 10.84 6.57
C VAL A 75 -10.77 9.61 5.92
N LEU A 76 -9.87 8.97 6.65
CA LEU A 76 -9.28 7.69 6.28
C LEU A 76 -10.03 6.57 7.01
N ILE A 77 -10.52 5.60 6.25
CA ILE A 77 -11.10 4.35 6.75
C ILE A 77 -10.15 3.22 6.35
N ARG A 78 -9.63 2.48 7.32
CA ARG A 78 -8.68 1.36 7.10
C ARG A 78 -9.37 0.03 7.25
N GLU A 79 -8.76 -1.02 6.66
CA GLU A 79 -9.20 -2.40 6.83
C GLU A 79 -10.71 -2.55 6.58
N ILE A 80 -11.15 -1.94 5.46
CA ILE A 80 -12.56 -1.89 5.11
C ILE A 80 -13.09 -3.28 4.78
N THR A 81 -14.34 -3.51 5.15
CA THR A 81 -15.07 -4.76 4.91
C THR A 81 -16.38 -4.48 4.16
N VAL A 82 -17.05 -5.50 3.66
CA VAL A 82 -18.32 -5.33 2.95
C VAL A 82 -19.40 -4.68 3.83
N GLU A 83 -19.35 -4.88 5.14
CA GLU A 83 -20.26 -4.30 6.14
C GLU A 83 -20.08 -2.79 6.31
N ASP A 84 -18.95 -2.26 5.84
CA ASP A 84 -18.71 -0.81 5.83
C ASP A 84 -19.50 -0.11 4.72
N SER A 85 -20.04 -0.83 3.75
CA SER A 85 -20.91 -0.24 2.73
C SER A 85 -22.09 0.49 3.35
N GLY A 86 -22.49 1.59 2.72
CA GLY A 86 -23.64 2.39 3.13
C GLY A 86 -23.40 3.89 3.05
N THR A 87 -24.39 4.65 3.51
CA THR A 87 -24.37 6.11 3.48
C THR A 87 -23.68 6.66 4.71
N TYR A 88 -22.72 7.53 4.49
CA TYR A 88 -22.03 8.31 5.51
C TYR A 88 -22.32 9.79 5.33
N GLN A 89 -22.02 10.58 6.33
CA GLN A 89 -22.11 12.03 6.28
C GLN A 89 -20.78 12.66 6.70
N CYS A 90 -20.29 13.57 5.88
CA CYS A 90 -19.33 14.57 6.30
C CYS A 90 -20.11 15.67 7.02
N VAL A 91 -19.78 15.98 8.26
CA VAL A 91 -20.56 16.91 9.08
C VAL A 91 -19.71 18.03 9.63
N VAL A 92 -20.23 19.25 9.54
CA VAL A 92 -19.74 20.43 10.23
C VAL A 92 -20.72 20.75 11.36
N ASP A 93 -20.23 20.70 12.59
CA ASP A 93 -21.01 20.99 13.81
C ASP A 93 -21.17 22.51 13.96
N ILE A 94 -22.40 23.02 14.00
CA ILE A 94 -22.69 24.43 14.11
C ILE A 94 -23.38 24.70 15.44
N GLU A 95 -22.67 25.40 16.35
CA GLU A 95 -23.23 25.81 17.62
C GLU A 95 -24.49 26.69 17.40
N TRP A 96 -25.56 26.32 18.09
CA TRP A 96 -26.85 27.05 18.09
C TRP A 96 -27.59 27.03 16.75
N ASN A 97 -27.19 26.21 15.79
CA ASN A 97 -27.85 26.08 14.50
C ASN A 97 -27.85 24.60 14.04
N LYS A 98 -28.51 24.34 12.91
CA LYS A 98 -28.49 23.01 12.29
C LYS A 98 -27.14 22.74 11.67
N ASP A 99 -26.56 21.58 11.98
CA ASP A 99 -25.33 21.08 11.37
C ASP A 99 -25.43 20.97 9.86
N LEU A 100 -24.30 21.10 9.17
CA LEU A 100 -24.19 20.89 7.74
C LEU A 100 -23.80 19.45 7.45
N TYR A 101 -24.59 18.79 6.63
CA TYR A 101 -24.42 17.39 6.24
C TYR A 101 -24.13 17.28 4.75
N THR A 102 -23.06 16.57 4.38
CA THR A 102 -22.71 16.24 3.00
C THR A 102 -22.66 14.72 2.84
N PRO A 103 -23.59 14.12 2.10
CA PRO A 103 -23.68 12.66 1.99
C PRO A 103 -22.54 12.07 1.15
N VAL A 104 -22.08 10.88 1.57
CA VAL A 104 -21.09 10.05 0.89
C VAL A 104 -21.61 8.62 0.88
N GLU A 105 -21.77 8.03 -0.29
CA GLU A 105 -22.12 6.63 -0.45
C GLU A 105 -20.85 5.81 -0.57
N LEU A 106 -20.54 5.00 0.44
CA LEU A 106 -19.41 4.08 0.41
C LEU A 106 -19.87 2.72 -0.11
N LYS A 107 -19.27 2.27 -1.20
CA LYS A 107 -19.54 0.97 -1.82
C LYS A 107 -18.29 0.11 -1.77
N ILE A 108 -18.36 -0.99 -1.06
CA ILE A 108 -17.28 -1.96 -1.00
C ILE A 108 -17.57 -3.07 -2.01
N GLN A 109 -16.66 -3.21 -2.98
CA GLN A 109 -16.75 -4.21 -4.04
C GLN A 109 -15.75 -5.34 -3.78
N GLU A 110 -16.23 -6.57 -3.75
CA GLU A 110 -15.35 -7.73 -3.74
C GLU A 110 -14.78 -7.95 -5.15
N ASP A 111 -13.49 -8.23 -5.19
CA ASP A 111 -12.78 -8.69 -6.37
C ASP A 111 -11.94 -9.89 -5.95
N LEU A 112 -12.29 -11.06 -6.46
CA LEU A 112 -11.67 -12.33 -6.09
C LEU A 112 -10.23 -12.45 -6.62
N ASP A 113 -9.89 -11.72 -7.68
CA ASP A 113 -8.56 -11.73 -8.29
C ASP A 113 -7.60 -10.72 -7.66
N GLN A 114 -8.08 -9.92 -6.72
CA GLN A 114 -7.27 -8.90 -6.05
C GLN A 114 -6.38 -9.50 -4.97
N GLU A 115 -5.08 -9.29 -5.10
CA GLU A 115 -4.12 -9.59 -4.05
C GLU A 115 -4.15 -8.51 -2.97
N LYS A 116 -4.59 -8.88 -1.76
CA LYS A 116 -4.79 -7.93 -0.64
C LYS A 116 -3.48 -7.50 0.01
N SER A 117 -2.49 -8.40 0.04
CA SER A 117 -1.19 -8.15 0.68
C SER A 117 -0.07 -8.92 -0.01
N ILE A 118 1.06 -8.23 -0.22
CA ILE A 118 2.30 -8.78 -0.79
C ILE A 118 3.41 -8.62 0.25
N THR A 119 4.15 -9.69 0.54
CA THR A 119 5.33 -9.63 1.40
C THR A 119 6.58 -9.84 0.56
N LEU A 120 7.53 -8.92 0.65
CA LEU A 120 8.76 -8.91 -0.12
C LEU A 120 9.98 -8.74 0.78
N ASN A 121 11.03 -9.49 0.47
CA ASN A 121 12.33 -9.37 1.10
C ASN A 121 13.38 -9.00 0.05
N SER A 122 14.29 -8.14 0.42
CA SER A 122 15.42 -7.75 -0.41
C SER A 122 16.63 -7.39 0.46
N HIS A 123 17.73 -6.98 -0.17
CA HIS A 123 18.95 -6.56 0.50
C HIS A 123 19.34 -5.13 0.09
N VAL A 124 20.16 -4.50 0.89
CA VAL A 124 20.72 -3.17 0.59
C VAL A 124 21.45 -3.20 -0.76
N GLY A 125 21.21 -2.19 -1.59
CA GLY A 125 21.71 -2.11 -2.97
C GLY A 125 20.89 -2.91 -3.98
N GLY A 126 19.99 -3.80 -3.53
CA GLY A 126 19.12 -4.60 -4.39
C GLY A 126 17.96 -3.81 -5.00
N SER A 127 17.12 -4.52 -5.74
CA SER A 127 15.90 -3.97 -6.37
C SER A 127 14.75 -4.94 -6.20
N VAL A 128 13.52 -4.42 -6.16
CA VAL A 128 12.29 -5.22 -6.19
C VAL A 128 11.35 -4.72 -7.27
N ASN A 129 10.60 -5.65 -7.85
CA ASN A 129 9.47 -5.37 -8.73
C ASN A 129 8.18 -5.83 -8.06
N ILE A 130 7.23 -4.94 -7.98
CA ILE A 130 5.94 -5.15 -7.34
C ILE A 130 4.88 -5.03 -8.42
N SER A 131 3.99 -6.02 -8.53
CA SER A 131 2.87 -5.98 -9.46
C SER A 131 1.57 -5.95 -8.68
N CYS A 132 0.88 -4.81 -8.72
CA CYS A 132 -0.40 -4.61 -8.07
C CYS A 132 -1.52 -4.78 -9.09
N LYS A 133 -2.34 -5.79 -8.93
CA LYS A 133 -3.57 -5.95 -9.73
C LYS A 133 -4.64 -4.99 -9.21
N TYR A 134 -5.48 -4.52 -10.10
CA TYR A 134 -6.60 -3.66 -9.75
C TYR A 134 -7.85 -3.98 -10.57
N PRO A 135 -9.05 -3.70 -10.03
CA PRO A 135 -10.30 -3.98 -10.71
C PRO A 135 -10.51 -3.13 -11.98
N GLN A 136 -11.22 -3.69 -12.96
CA GLN A 136 -11.57 -3.02 -14.21
C GLN A 136 -12.28 -1.68 -13.99
N SER A 137 -13.13 -1.59 -12.99
CA SER A 137 -13.88 -0.37 -12.63
C SER A 137 -13.01 0.82 -12.29
N SER A 138 -11.73 0.60 -11.97
CA SER A 138 -10.77 1.66 -11.68
C SER A 138 -9.74 1.88 -12.77
N SER A 139 -9.86 1.25 -13.96
CA SER A 139 -8.84 1.24 -15.01
C SER A 139 -8.44 2.62 -15.56
N SER A 140 -9.33 3.61 -15.52
CA SER A 140 -9.05 4.98 -16.00
C SER A 140 -8.40 5.90 -14.95
N LYS A 141 -8.36 5.47 -13.68
CA LYS A 141 -7.89 6.32 -12.58
C LYS A 141 -6.36 6.36 -12.51
N PRO A 142 -5.73 7.49 -12.12
CA PRO A 142 -4.32 7.56 -11.82
C PRO A 142 -3.93 6.55 -10.73
N ARG A 143 -2.74 5.94 -10.89
CA ARG A 143 -2.17 5.00 -9.91
C ARG A 143 -1.12 5.67 -9.08
N PHE A 144 -1.02 5.26 -7.82
CA PHE A 144 0.04 5.75 -6.95
C PHE A 144 0.65 4.63 -6.11
N LEU A 145 1.89 4.86 -5.71
CA LEU A 145 2.55 4.17 -4.62
C LEU A 145 2.74 5.15 -3.48
N CYS A 146 2.37 4.76 -2.29
CA CYS A 146 2.69 5.52 -1.09
C CYS A 146 3.29 4.63 0.00
N ARG A 147 4.03 5.23 0.93
CA ARG A 147 4.59 4.57 2.10
C ARG A 147 3.84 5.05 3.34
N ARG A 148 3.32 4.12 4.12
CA ARG A 148 2.67 4.43 5.38
C ARG A 148 3.70 4.86 6.43
N VAL A 149 3.42 5.96 7.11
CA VAL A 149 4.22 6.48 8.21
C VAL A 149 3.29 6.70 9.40
N GLY A 150 3.45 5.89 10.44
CA GLY A 150 2.57 5.94 11.62
C GLY A 150 1.15 5.44 11.35
N SER A 151 0.18 5.99 12.09
CA SER A 151 -1.24 5.63 11.99
C SER A 151 -2.02 6.48 10.99
N ALA A 152 -1.39 7.51 10.47
CA ALA A 152 -2.02 8.51 9.60
C ALA A 152 -1.90 8.16 8.13
N ASP A 153 -2.07 9.15 7.27
CA ASP A 153 -2.02 9.05 5.82
C ASP A 153 -0.70 8.46 5.30
N CYS A 154 -0.75 8.05 4.07
CA CYS A 154 0.33 7.43 3.34
C CYS A 154 1.15 8.49 2.59
N ASN A 155 2.45 8.59 2.89
CA ASN A 155 3.34 9.51 2.19
C ASN A 155 3.52 9.08 0.74
N TYR A 156 3.12 9.92 -0.16
CA TYR A 156 3.24 9.75 -1.60
C TYR A 156 4.69 9.51 -2.01
N LYS A 157 4.94 8.50 -2.83
CA LYS A 157 6.28 8.20 -3.35
C LYS A 157 6.36 8.42 -4.85
N ALA A 158 5.35 8.01 -5.59
CA ALA A 158 5.28 8.18 -7.02
C ALA A 158 3.88 7.93 -7.56
N SER A 159 3.54 8.51 -8.73
CA SER A 159 2.28 8.28 -9.40
C SER A 159 2.40 8.20 -10.91
N VAL A 160 1.41 7.53 -11.53
CA VAL A 160 1.28 7.44 -12.98
C VAL A 160 -0.14 7.74 -13.41
N LYS A 161 -0.28 8.70 -14.32
CA LYS A 161 -1.57 9.10 -14.92
C LYS A 161 -1.77 8.48 -16.30
N GLU A 162 -0.67 8.23 -17.02
CA GLU A 162 -0.68 7.71 -18.39
C GLU A 162 -0.41 6.21 -18.43
N SER A 163 -1.19 5.49 -19.21
CA SER A 163 -0.98 4.06 -19.45
C SER A 163 0.18 3.80 -20.41
N ARG A 164 0.85 2.65 -20.25
CA ARG A 164 1.91 2.13 -21.12
C ARG A 164 3.14 3.03 -21.24
N ARG A 165 3.41 3.82 -20.22
CA ARG A 165 4.61 4.65 -20.12
C ARG A 165 5.27 4.45 -18.75
N TRP A 166 6.59 4.24 -18.74
CA TRP A 166 7.36 4.27 -17.51
C TRP A 166 7.56 5.69 -17.01
N ILE A 167 7.20 5.92 -15.77
CA ILE A 167 7.48 7.15 -15.03
C ILE A 167 8.55 6.84 -14.01
N LYS A 168 9.57 7.69 -13.91
CA LYS A 168 10.66 7.54 -12.95
C LYS A 168 10.69 8.72 -12.00
N GLU A 169 10.61 8.44 -10.70
CA GLU A 169 10.68 9.40 -9.61
C GLU A 169 11.72 8.93 -8.59
N GLY A 170 12.95 9.47 -8.70
CA GLY A 170 14.08 9.03 -7.88
C GLY A 170 14.41 7.56 -8.10
N LYS A 171 14.34 6.76 -7.04
CA LYS A 171 14.57 5.31 -7.09
C LYS A 171 13.33 4.49 -7.50
N PHE A 172 12.18 5.13 -7.64
CA PHE A 172 10.92 4.49 -8.02
C PHE A 172 10.72 4.59 -9.53
N SER A 173 10.27 3.50 -10.14
CA SER A 173 9.83 3.48 -11.53
C SER A 173 8.46 2.81 -11.60
N LEU A 174 7.51 3.41 -12.30
CA LEU A 174 6.11 3.01 -12.32
C LEU A 174 5.64 2.80 -13.75
N TYR A 175 4.84 1.76 -13.93
CA TYR A 175 4.23 1.42 -15.21
C TYR A 175 2.81 0.91 -15.01
N ASP A 176 1.84 1.51 -15.71
CA ASP A 176 0.43 1.10 -15.66
C ASP A 176 0.04 0.40 -16.96
N ASP A 177 -0.22 -0.91 -16.90
CA ASP A 177 -0.79 -1.69 -18.00
C ASP A 177 -2.30 -1.86 -17.81
N ARG A 178 -3.06 -0.91 -18.35
CA ARG A 178 -4.53 -0.93 -18.26
C ARG A 178 -5.16 -2.14 -18.94
N ALA A 179 -4.53 -2.68 -19.98
CA ALA A 179 -5.05 -3.85 -20.68
C ALA A 179 -4.96 -5.11 -19.82
N ARG A 180 -3.91 -5.22 -18.98
CA ARG A 180 -3.72 -6.32 -18.04
C ARG A 180 -4.21 -5.98 -16.63
N GLN A 181 -4.70 -4.77 -16.41
CA GLN A 181 -5.13 -4.29 -15.09
C GLN A 181 -4.03 -4.45 -14.03
N THR A 182 -2.81 -4.16 -14.42
CA THR A 182 -1.63 -4.34 -13.57
C THR A 182 -0.82 -3.06 -13.51
N PHE A 183 -0.55 -2.61 -12.31
CA PHE A 183 0.32 -1.50 -12.00
C PHE A 183 1.64 -2.05 -11.45
N THR A 184 2.75 -1.84 -12.16
CA THR A 184 4.07 -2.31 -11.79
C THR A 184 4.89 -1.18 -11.18
N VAL A 185 5.52 -1.46 -10.05
CA VAL A 185 6.45 -0.58 -9.36
C VAL A 185 7.80 -1.27 -9.24
N SER A 186 8.87 -0.62 -9.70
CA SER A 186 10.25 -1.01 -9.44
C SER A 186 10.86 -0.06 -8.41
N ILE A 187 11.47 -0.61 -7.37
CA ILE A 187 12.26 0.14 -6.39
C ILE A 187 13.71 -0.31 -6.54
N ASN A 188 14.60 0.63 -6.87
CA ASN A 188 16.00 0.34 -7.15
C ASN A 188 16.92 0.90 -6.06
N ASN A 189 18.11 0.31 -5.92
CA ASN A 189 19.14 0.75 -4.98
C ASN A 189 18.57 0.95 -3.56
N MET A 190 18.03 -0.13 -3.00
CA MET A 190 17.36 -0.11 -1.71
C MET A 190 18.32 0.10 -0.55
N THR A 191 17.82 0.77 0.48
CA THR A 191 18.49 0.99 1.77
C THR A 191 17.64 0.38 2.89
N ASN A 192 18.20 0.23 4.08
CA ASN A 192 17.45 -0.24 5.25
C ASN A 192 16.22 0.64 5.54
N GLU A 193 16.31 1.94 5.22
CA GLU A 193 15.21 2.88 5.39
C GLU A 193 14.00 2.61 4.48
N ASP A 194 14.19 1.83 3.42
CA ASP A 194 13.09 1.44 2.52
C ASP A 194 12.21 0.33 3.09
N SER A 195 12.65 -0.32 4.16
CA SER A 195 11.79 -1.27 4.87
C SER A 195 10.54 -0.58 5.40
N GLY A 196 9.40 -1.25 5.28
CA GLY A 196 8.15 -0.71 5.79
C GLY A 196 6.92 -1.17 5.02
N GLU A 197 5.80 -0.52 5.33
CA GLU A 197 4.52 -0.78 4.71
C GLU A 197 4.29 0.23 3.58
N TYR A 198 3.96 -0.29 2.40
CA TYR A 198 3.58 0.49 1.24
C TYR A 198 2.18 0.10 0.79
N TRP A 199 1.56 0.97 0.00
CA TRP A 199 0.27 0.72 -0.60
C TRP A 199 0.27 1.10 -2.08
N CYS A 200 -0.21 0.18 -2.90
CA CYS A 200 -0.68 0.50 -4.24
C CYS A 200 -2.10 1.03 -4.15
N GLY A 201 -2.40 2.10 -4.87
CA GLY A 201 -3.71 2.70 -4.84
C GLY A 201 -4.09 3.43 -6.13
N ALA A 202 -5.29 3.97 -6.11
CA ALA A 202 -5.83 4.79 -7.19
C ALA A 202 -6.45 6.08 -6.64
N GLU A 203 -6.33 7.15 -7.40
CA GLU A 203 -6.98 8.43 -7.11
C GLU A 203 -8.24 8.59 -7.97
N SER A 204 -9.29 9.12 -7.38
CA SER A 204 -10.49 9.51 -8.08
C SER A 204 -10.72 10.99 -7.84
N ASP A 205 -10.51 11.79 -8.88
CA ASP A 205 -10.76 13.24 -8.89
C ASP A 205 -10.22 13.98 -7.65
N TRP A 206 -9.01 13.57 -7.16
CA TRP A 206 -8.45 14.10 -5.91
C TRP A 206 -8.32 15.63 -5.92
N GLU A 207 -8.13 16.23 -7.08
CA GLU A 207 -8.07 17.70 -7.23
C GLU A 207 -9.45 18.37 -7.07
N SER A 208 -10.55 17.62 -7.20
CA SER A 208 -11.91 18.15 -7.00
C SER A 208 -12.30 18.22 -5.53
N ASP A 209 -13.38 18.95 -5.24
CA ASP A 209 -13.95 19.05 -3.88
C ASP A 209 -14.53 17.73 -3.36
N HIS A 210 -14.69 16.75 -4.26
CA HIS A 210 -15.28 15.44 -3.97
C HIS A 210 -14.31 14.27 -4.23
N GLY A 211 -13.02 14.56 -4.30
CA GLY A 211 -12.00 13.56 -4.54
C GLY A 211 -11.86 12.52 -3.43
N TYR A 212 -11.37 11.34 -3.81
CA TYR A 212 -11.00 10.30 -2.85
C TYR A 212 -9.82 9.48 -3.35
N LYS A 213 -9.12 8.80 -2.43
CA LYS A 213 -8.08 7.84 -2.73
C LYS A 213 -8.49 6.47 -2.25
N VAL A 214 -8.15 5.44 -3.02
CA VAL A 214 -8.39 4.04 -2.66
C VAL A 214 -7.06 3.33 -2.51
N TYR A 215 -6.84 2.73 -1.34
CA TYR A 215 -5.70 1.88 -1.05
C TYR A 215 -6.11 0.44 -1.35
N ILE A 216 -5.44 -0.21 -2.30
CA ILE A 216 -5.89 -1.47 -2.88
C ILE A 216 -5.08 -2.64 -2.35
N THR A 217 -3.75 -2.60 -2.51
CA THR A 217 -2.85 -3.69 -2.13
C THR A 217 -1.82 -3.22 -1.13
N GLN A 218 -1.74 -3.89 0.02
CA GLN A 218 -0.70 -3.67 1.03
C GLN A 218 0.59 -4.38 0.62
N ILE A 219 1.72 -3.72 0.78
CA ILE A 219 3.04 -4.27 0.50
C ILE A 219 3.88 -4.17 1.78
N LYS A 220 4.33 -5.32 2.29
CA LYS A 220 5.27 -5.40 3.41
C LYS A 220 6.65 -5.66 2.86
N LEU A 221 7.51 -4.64 2.86
CA LEU A 221 8.87 -4.70 2.35
C LEU A 221 9.87 -4.76 3.50
N THR A 222 10.73 -5.77 3.48
CA THR A 222 11.86 -5.91 4.40
C THR A 222 13.16 -5.84 3.61
N VAL A 223 14.04 -4.92 3.98
CA VAL A 223 15.38 -4.78 3.40
C VAL A 223 16.40 -5.11 4.47
N THR A 224 17.25 -6.10 4.21
CA THR A 224 18.30 -6.57 5.13
C THR A 224 19.67 -6.16 4.63
N ALA A 225 20.65 -6.10 5.53
CA ALA A 225 22.04 -5.97 5.13
C ALA A 225 22.45 -7.16 4.23
N PRO A 226 23.39 -6.98 3.28
CA PRO A 226 23.94 -8.10 2.54
C PRO A 226 24.51 -9.13 3.53
N VAL A 227 24.25 -10.41 3.29
CA VAL A 227 24.92 -11.47 4.04
C VAL A 227 26.39 -11.43 3.63
N GLU A 228 27.26 -10.93 4.51
CA GLU A 228 28.69 -11.11 4.33
C GLU A 228 28.97 -12.62 4.38
N MET A 229 29.22 -13.20 3.23
CA MET A 229 29.80 -14.55 3.19
C MET A 229 31.24 -14.41 3.74
N THR A 230 31.43 -14.68 5.02
CA THR A 230 32.75 -14.91 5.55
C THR A 230 33.40 -16.01 4.72
N PRO A 231 34.57 -15.77 4.12
CA PRO A 231 35.26 -16.85 3.41
C PRO A 231 35.51 -17.97 4.42
N LEU A 232 35.04 -19.17 4.10
CA LEU A 232 35.42 -20.36 4.83
C LEU A 232 36.96 -20.37 4.81
N ASN A 233 37.59 -20.13 5.96
CA ASN A 233 39.00 -20.40 6.17
C ASN A 233 39.20 -21.89 5.94
N ILE A 234 39.52 -22.25 4.68
CA ILE A 234 40.05 -23.56 4.38
C ILE A 234 41.44 -23.54 5.03
N MET A 235 41.55 -24.10 6.22
CA MET A 235 42.85 -24.40 6.79
C MET A 235 43.60 -25.31 5.79
N PRO A 236 44.81 -24.93 5.38
CA PRO A 236 45.64 -25.86 4.60
C PRO A 236 46.04 -26.96 5.57
N THR A 237 45.48 -28.15 5.41
CA THR A 237 46.02 -29.36 6.01
C THR A 237 47.29 -29.67 5.26
N SER A 238 48.43 -29.29 5.82
CA SER A 238 49.72 -29.84 5.42
C SER A 238 49.76 -31.32 5.82
N PRO A 239 50.04 -32.21 4.89
CA PRO A 239 50.43 -33.57 5.25
C PRO A 239 51.87 -33.51 5.80
N LYS A 240 52.07 -33.91 7.04
CA LYS A 240 53.38 -34.30 7.50
C LYS A 240 53.67 -35.66 6.89
N GLU A 241 54.68 -35.67 6.03
CA GLU A 241 55.39 -36.89 5.67
C GLU A 241 56.02 -37.45 6.93
N ASP A 242 55.68 -38.69 7.23
CA ASP A 242 56.46 -39.54 8.14
C ASP A 242 56.77 -40.83 7.39
N ASP A 243 58.07 -40.96 7.07
CA ASP A 243 58.69 -42.15 6.46
C ASP A 243 58.64 -43.32 7.45
N SER A 244 58.04 -44.42 7.03
CA SER A 244 58.66 -45.75 7.23
C SER A 244 57.82 -46.91 6.72
N ILE A 245 58.30 -47.53 5.69
CA ILE A 245 58.60 -48.97 5.50
C ILE A 245 57.46 -50.01 5.61
N TYR A 246 57.35 -50.78 4.56
CA TYR A 246 57.14 -52.21 4.31
C TYR A 246 55.91 -52.64 3.51
N GLN A 247 56.31 -53.08 2.29
CA GLN A 247 55.94 -54.33 1.57
C GLN A 247 54.47 -54.79 1.51
N GLY A 248 54.02 -54.85 0.26
CA GLY A 248 53.63 -56.09 -0.38
C GLY A 248 52.16 -56.47 -0.45
N ILE A 249 51.77 -56.79 -1.67
CA ILE A 249 50.80 -57.75 -2.13
C ILE A 249 49.50 -57.19 -2.74
N ASP A 250 49.55 -57.37 -4.09
CA ASP A 250 48.55 -57.74 -5.09
C ASP A 250 47.04 -57.43 -5.01
N GLU A 251 46.67 -56.89 -6.14
CA GLU A 251 45.50 -57.21 -7.02
C GLU A 251 44.06 -57.06 -6.51
N GLN A 252 43.31 -56.27 -7.11
CA GLN A 252 42.28 -56.40 -8.17
C GLN A 252 41.19 -55.36 -8.11
N GLN A 253 41.06 -54.70 -9.26
CA GLN A 253 39.83 -54.28 -9.97
C GLN A 253 38.61 -53.73 -9.19
N GLN A 254 38.22 -52.53 -9.47
CA GLN A 254 37.05 -52.16 -10.31
C GLN A 254 36.68 -50.69 -10.17
N GLY A 255 36.62 -50.05 -11.25
CA GLY A 255 35.87 -49.07 -11.95
C GLY A 255 35.20 -47.86 -11.25
N PRO A 256 35.13 -46.76 -11.97
CA PRO A 256 34.69 -45.46 -11.40
C PRO A 256 33.16 -45.31 -11.43
N THR A 257 32.57 -44.81 -10.35
CA THR A 257 31.21 -44.31 -10.36
C THR A 257 31.24 -42.79 -10.39
N ASP A 258 30.88 -42.32 -11.53
CA ASP A 258 30.61 -40.95 -11.92
C ASP A 258 29.39 -40.44 -11.14
N LEU A 259 29.55 -39.41 -10.34
CA LEU A 259 28.46 -38.67 -9.71
C LEU A 259 28.28 -37.32 -10.41
N THR A 260 27.51 -37.38 -11.49
CA THR A 260 27.06 -36.19 -12.21
C THR A 260 25.89 -35.53 -11.45
N PHE A 261 26.14 -34.35 -10.91
CA PHE A 261 25.06 -33.50 -10.43
C PHE A 261 24.44 -32.73 -11.60
N TYR A 262 23.21 -33.08 -11.94
CA TYR A 262 22.40 -32.28 -12.86
C TYR A 262 21.70 -31.13 -12.11
N CYS A 263 22.04 -29.90 -12.47
CA CYS A 263 21.31 -28.71 -12.13
C CYS A 263 20.26 -28.47 -13.21
N THR A 264 19.00 -28.74 -12.94
CA THR A 264 17.91 -28.41 -13.86
C THR A 264 17.37 -27.00 -13.57
N THR A 265 17.71 -26.09 -14.45
CA THR A 265 17.02 -24.81 -14.61
C THR A 265 15.82 -25.04 -15.51
N THR A 266 14.61 -24.78 -15.01
CA THR A 266 13.43 -24.63 -15.84
C THR A 266 13.03 -23.16 -15.87
N LEU A 267 13.17 -22.57 -17.05
CA LEU A 267 12.40 -21.43 -17.53
C LEU A 267 11.29 -21.99 -18.43
N PRO A 268 10.17 -21.35 -18.62
CA PRO A 268 10.02 -20.00 -19.15
C PRO A 268 9.38 -18.97 -18.22
#